data_4c106e1e1d12abc0c07c47ca7117132d
#
_entry.id   4c106e1e1d12abc0c07c47ca7117132d
#
_cell.length_a   1.000
_cell.length_b   1.000
_cell.length_c   1.000
_cell.angle_alpha   90.00
_cell.angle_beta   90.00
_cell.angle_gamma   90.00
#
_symmetry.space_group_name_H-M   'P 1'
#
loop_
_entity.id
_entity.type
_entity.pdbx_description
1 polymer ?
#
loop_
_entity_poly.entity_id
_entity_poly.type
_entity_poly.pdbx_seq_one_letter_code
_entity_poly.pdbx_strand_id
1 'polypeptide(L)'
;ASQATAHPPLNSDRISLRSASRAQNPGVRIPDKPASPLLCVEWRGLEQTDFARARDQLKSMAGDHVMSFTEVPLSLYQWVIFPPLPSHTAALAKLAELTALGIEDVGVVQDGVWTNALSLGLYMNVEAARRRTRELEDKGIHGTRIETQPKPGTGYYFLIRSDDADALKSLNEAKTIYPSSTLSRVACDSSLR
;
A
#
# COMPACT_ATOMS: atom_id res chain seq x y z
N ALA A 1 62.06 -11.75 45.11
CA ALA A 1 62.83 -11.07 44.11
C ALA A 1 62.08 -11.18 42.78
N SER A 2 61.32 -10.19 42.40
CA SER A 2 60.75 -10.08 41.06
C SER A 2 60.97 -8.63 40.60
N GLN A 3 61.76 -8.53 39.53
CA GLN A 3 62.11 -7.26 38.92
C GLN A 3 60.95 -6.80 38.03
N ALA A 4 60.45 -5.60 38.30
CA ALA A 4 59.55 -4.91 37.38
C ALA A 4 60.38 -4.27 36.27
N THR A 5 60.12 -4.66 35.04
CA THR A 5 60.67 -4.03 33.81
C THR A 5 59.79 -2.79 33.49
N ALA A 6 60.39 -1.62 33.68
CA ALA A 6 59.78 -0.36 33.25
C ALA A 6 59.89 -0.18 31.75
N HIS A 7 58.76 0.10 31.11
CA HIS A 7 58.76 0.55 29.71
C HIS A 7 59.10 2.05 29.62
N PRO A 8 59.87 2.50 28.64
CA PRO A 8 60.18 3.91 28.45
C PRO A 8 58.96 4.65 27.88
N PRO A 9 58.84 5.97 28.19
CA PRO A 9 57.72 6.79 27.73
C PRO A 9 57.81 7.01 26.22
N LEU A 10 56.64 6.88 25.57
CA LEU A 10 56.47 7.19 24.15
C LEU A 10 56.64 8.69 23.92
N ASN A 11 57.49 9.03 22.96
CA ASN A 11 57.91 10.32 22.52
C ASN A 11 56.72 11.10 21.93
N SER A 12 56.23 12.12 22.64
CA SER A 12 55.10 12.94 22.27
C SER A 12 55.45 14.17 21.42
N ASP A 13 56.62 14.21 20.82
CA ASP A 13 56.98 15.35 19.99
C ASP A 13 57.18 14.90 18.54
N ARG A 14 56.21 15.18 17.72
CA ARG A 14 56.20 15.45 16.27
C ARG A 14 54.95 14.97 15.57
N ILE A 15 53.83 15.54 15.87
CA ILE A 15 52.74 15.61 14.90
C ILE A 15 52.63 17.03 14.38
N SER A 16 53.43 17.35 13.38
CA SER A 16 53.24 18.54 12.56
C SER A 16 52.01 18.31 11.67
N LEU A 17 50.92 18.96 12.02
CA LEU A 17 49.77 19.07 11.13
C LEU A 17 50.18 19.95 9.94
N ARG A 18 50.57 19.30 8.84
CA ARG A 18 50.59 19.97 7.53
C ARG A 18 49.18 20.27 7.17
N SER A 19 48.81 21.56 7.17
CA SER A 19 47.62 22.07 6.52
C SER A 19 47.59 21.58 5.07
N ALA A 20 46.80 20.56 4.82
CA ALA A 20 46.47 20.19 3.48
C ALA A 20 45.57 21.29 2.92
N SER A 21 46.10 22.06 1.98
CA SER A 21 45.32 22.97 1.15
C SER A 21 44.10 22.28 0.63
N ARG A 22 42.95 22.78 1.02
CA ARG A 22 41.63 22.40 0.54
C ARG A 22 41.61 22.55 -0.99
N ALA A 23 41.84 21.46 -1.70
CA ALA A 23 41.57 21.39 -3.12
C ALA A 23 40.08 21.72 -3.27
N GLN A 24 39.79 22.85 -3.84
CA GLN A 24 38.46 23.24 -4.26
C GLN A 24 38.06 22.31 -5.39
N ASN A 25 37.29 21.29 -5.08
CA ASN A 25 36.53 20.57 -6.08
C ASN A 25 35.60 21.59 -6.76
N PRO A 26 35.70 21.80 -8.09
CA PRO A 26 34.69 22.58 -8.78
C PRO A 26 33.37 21.85 -8.61
N GLY A 27 32.48 22.47 -7.82
CA GLY A 27 31.17 21.93 -7.49
C GLY A 27 30.45 21.51 -8.77
N VAL A 28 30.14 20.24 -8.86
CA VAL A 28 29.06 19.77 -9.71
C VAL A 28 27.83 20.49 -9.16
N ARG A 29 27.46 21.61 -9.77
CA ARG A 29 26.14 22.20 -9.59
C ARG A 29 25.15 21.19 -10.15
N ILE A 30 24.57 20.36 -9.28
CA ILE A 30 23.29 19.74 -9.56
C ILE A 30 22.36 20.91 -9.82
N PRO A 31 21.77 21.06 -11.02
CA PRO A 31 20.78 22.10 -11.23
C PRO A 31 19.65 21.81 -10.25
N ASP A 32 19.45 22.70 -9.27
CA ASP A 32 18.22 22.78 -8.49
C ASP A 32 17.09 23.12 -9.45
N LYS A 33 16.59 22.09 -10.17
CA LYS A 33 15.27 22.17 -10.75
C LYS A 33 14.33 22.29 -9.55
N PRO A 34 13.61 23.42 -9.39
CA PRO A 34 12.64 23.51 -8.31
C PRO A 34 11.75 22.26 -8.40
N ALA A 35 11.69 21.50 -7.32
CA ALA A 35 10.85 20.32 -7.27
C ALA A 35 9.43 20.79 -7.62
N SER A 36 8.94 20.38 -8.79
CA SER A 36 7.58 20.68 -9.18
C SER A 36 6.66 20.09 -8.13
N PRO A 37 5.65 20.82 -7.64
CA PRO A 37 4.78 20.31 -6.58
C PRO A 37 4.14 19.01 -7.08
N LEU A 38 4.19 17.97 -6.25
CA LEU A 38 3.57 16.69 -6.56
C LEU A 38 2.08 16.92 -6.84
N LEU A 39 1.63 16.49 -8.00
CA LEU A 39 0.26 16.57 -8.45
C LEU A 39 -0.44 15.21 -8.23
N CYS A 40 -1.58 15.22 -7.55
CA CYS A 40 -2.44 14.05 -7.40
C CYS A 40 -3.79 14.30 -8.07
N VAL A 41 -4.21 13.36 -8.92
CA VAL A 41 -5.43 13.44 -9.70
C VAL A 41 -6.20 12.13 -9.58
N GLU A 42 -7.48 12.19 -9.31
CA GLU A 42 -8.40 11.07 -9.45
C GLU A 42 -9.07 11.11 -10.80
N TRP A 43 -9.05 9.98 -11.51
CA TRP A 43 -9.80 9.77 -12.74
C TRP A 43 -10.94 8.80 -12.48
N ARG A 44 -12.14 9.35 -12.38
CA ARG A 44 -13.37 8.63 -12.01
C ARG A 44 -14.37 8.60 -13.18
N GLY A 45 -15.41 7.77 -13.05
CA GLY A 45 -16.52 7.71 -14.00
C GLY A 45 -16.19 7.02 -15.31
N LEU A 46 -15.12 6.24 -15.37
CA LEU A 46 -14.85 5.35 -16.50
C LEU A 46 -15.81 4.18 -16.48
N GLU A 47 -16.44 3.91 -17.60
CA GLU A 47 -17.25 2.71 -17.79
C GLU A 47 -16.37 1.46 -17.74
N GLN A 48 -16.94 0.33 -17.38
CA GLN A 48 -16.17 -0.92 -17.21
C GLN A 48 -15.46 -1.34 -18.51
N THR A 49 -16.08 -1.11 -19.67
CA THR A 49 -15.49 -1.37 -21.00
C THR A 49 -14.33 -0.45 -21.34
N ASP A 50 -14.34 0.78 -20.84
CA ASP A 50 -13.33 1.79 -21.08
C ASP A 50 -12.16 1.71 -20.12
N PHE A 51 -12.38 1.11 -18.95
CA PHE A 51 -11.39 1.07 -17.88
C PHE A 51 -10.08 0.37 -18.30
N ALA A 52 -10.17 -0.74 -19.02
CA ALA A 52 -8.99 -1.44 -19.52
C ALA A 52 -8.22 -0.61 -20.54
N ARG A 53 -8.92 0.08 -21.46
CA ARG A 53 -8.34 0.96 -22.46
C ARG A 53 -7.67 2.17 -21.81
N ALA A 54 -8.32 2.80 -20.85
CA ALA A 54 -7.76 3.92 -20.09
C ALA A 54 -6.51 3.52 -19.29
N ARG A 55 -6.50 2.31 -18.72
CA ARG A 55 -5.32 1.72 -18.06
C ARG A 55 -4.13 1.60 -19.02
N ASP A 56 -4.35 1.04 -20.21
CA ASP A 56 -3.28 0.86 -21.19
C ASP A 56 -2.76 2.20 -21.69
N GLN A 57 -3.62 3.19 -21.84
CA GLN A 57 -3.24 4.56 -22.16
C GLN A 57 -2.40 5.19 -21.03
N LEU A 58 -2.78 5.02 -19.76
CA LEU A 58 -1.98 5.47 -18.61
C LEU A 58 -0.61 4.81 -18.56
N LYS A 59 -0.51 3.51 -18.87
CA LYS A 59 0.79 2.81 -18.96
C LYS A 59 1.69 3.40 -20.03
N SER A 60 1.15 3.72 -21.20
CA SER A 60 1.90 4.39 -22.27
C SER A 60 2.37 5.77 -21.82
N MET A 61 1.49 6.57 -21.25
CA MET A 61 1.83 7.90 -20.74
C MET A 61 2.88 7.85 -19.62
N ALA A 62 2.85 6.86 -18.75
CA ALA A 62 3.84 6.67 -17.69
C ALA A 62 5.23 6.31 -18.24
N GLY A 63 5.34 5.86 -19.49
CA GLY A 63 6.61 5.69 -20.20
C GLY A 63 7.19 7.01 -20.72
N ASP A 64 6.33 7.98 -21.01
CA ASP A 64 6.69 9.28 -21.60
C ASP A 64 6.84 10.38 -20.54
N HIS A 65 6.19 10.23 -19.38
CA HIS A 65 6.14 11.21 -18.29
C HIS A 65 6.55 10.60 -16.96
N VAL A 66 7.05 11.44 -16.05
CA VAL A 66 7.32 11.03 -14.66
C VAL A 66 5.99 10.98 -13.91
N MET A 67 5.31 9.86 -14.03
CA MET A 67 4.02 9.64 -13.39
C MET A 67 3.85 8.20 -12.92
N SER A 68 3.03 8.02 -11.91
CA SER A 68 2.58 6.72 -11.42
C SER A 68 1.07 6.71 -11.26
N PHE A 69 0.44 5.55 -11.36
CA PHE A 69 -0.99 5.42 -11.08
C PHE A 69 -1.30 4.14 -10.30
N THR A 70 -2.38 4.20 -9.54
CA THR A 70 -2.92 3.08 -8.75
C THR A 70 -4.40 2.94 -9.06
N GLU A 71 -4.86 1.69 -9.20
CA GLU A 71 -6.28 1.37 -9.32
C GLU A 71 -6.87 1.27 -7.92
N VAL A 72 -7.86 2.12 -7.64
CA VAL A 72 -8.52 2.19 -6.35
C VAL A 72 -9.96 1.70 -6.49
N PRO A 73 -10.40 0.71 -5.72
CA PRO A 73 -11.77 0.24 -5.79
C PRO A 73 -12.76 1.30 -5.30
N LEU A 74 -13.91 1.42 -5.98
CA LEU A 74 -14.97 2.37 -5.64
C LEU A 74 -15.66 2.03 -4.32
N SER A 75 -15.61 0.78 -3.89
CA SER A 75 -16.24 0.33 -2.65
C SER A 75 -15.43 -0.78 -2.00
N LEU A 76 -15.36 -0.75 -0.68
CA LEU A 76 -14.64 -1.71 0.14
C LEU A 76 -15.60 -2.40 1.11
N TYR A 77 -15.28 -3.65 1.46
CA TYR A 77 -15.83 -4.38 2.59
C TYR A 77 -14.83 -4.47 3.73
N GLN A 78 -15.36 -4.57 4.94
CA GLN A 78 -14.66 -5.04 6.13
C GLN A 78 -15.02 -6.50 6.32
N TRP A 79 -14.08 -7.37 6.08
CA TRP A 79 -14.27 -8.81 6.12
C TRP A 79 -13.77 -9.38 7.43
N VAL A 80 -14.66 -9.96 8.22
CA VAL A 80 -14.29 -10.68 9.45
C VAL A 80 -13.94 -12.10 9.07
N ILE A 81 -12.70 -12.52 9.36
CA ILE A 81 -12.19 -13.85 9.03
C ILE A 81 -11.53 -14.52 10.22
N PHE A 82 -11.57 -15.84 10.22
CA PHE A 82 -10.61 -16.67 10.94
C PHE A 82 -9.46 -16.99 9.99
N PRO A 83 -8.18 -16.79 10.39
CA PRO A 83 -7.03 -16.97 9.49
C PRO A 83 -6.96 -18.35 8.83
N PRO A 84 -6.26 -18.48 7.67
CA PRO A 84 -6.11 -19.75 6.98
C PRO A 84 -5.59 -20.85 7.88
N LEU A 85 -6.25 -22.01 7.83
CA LEU A 85 -5.86 -23.23 8.53
C LEU A 85 -4.94 -24.09 7.64
N PRO A 86 -4.15 -25.00 8.22
CA PRO A 86 -3.12 -25.74 7.47
C PRO A 86 -3.66 -26.63 6.36
N SER A 87 -4.96 -27.00 6.39
CA SER A 87 -5.59 -27.84 5.38
C SER A 87 -7.08 -27.59 5.27
N HIS A 88 -7.66 -28.01 4.16
CA HIS A 88 -9.12 -27.97 3.96
C HIS A 88 -9.86 -28.80 5.01
N THR A 89 -9.32 -29.96 5.40
CA THR A 89 -9.89 -30.80 6.46
C THR A 89 -9.90 -30.07 7.80
N ALA A 90 -8.83 -29.35 8.14
CA ALA A 90 -8.79 -28.54 9.34
C ALA A 90 -9.80 -27.38 9.29
N ALA A 91 -9.98 -26.76 8.13
CA ALA A 91 -10.98 -25.70 7.93
C ALA A 91 -12.41 -26.24 8.09
N LEU A 92 -12.71 -27.42 7.55
CA LEU A 92 -14.02 -28.06 7.73
C LEU A 92 -14.28 -28.45 9.20
N ALA A 93 -13.28 -28.95 9.90
CA ALA A 93 -13.39 -29.25 11.33
C ALA A 93 -13.70 -27.99 12.16
N LYS A 94 -13.00 -26.89 11.86
CA LYS A 94 -13.24 -25.58 12.52
C LYS A 94 -14.62 -25.02 12.16
N LEU A 95 -15.06 -25.18 10.89
CA LEU A 95 -16.40 -24.81 10.47
C LEU A 95 -17.47 -25.53 11.29
N ALA A 96 -17.34 -26.86 11.48
CA ALA A 96 -18.27 -27.65 12.28
C ALA A 96 -18.28 -27.19 13.75
N GLU A 97 -17.12 -26.88 14.32
CA GLU A 97 -17.00 -26.33 15.68
C GLU A 97 -17.78 -25.00 15.81
N LEU A 98 -17.56 -24.06 14.86
CA LEU A 98 -18.23 -22.76 14.89
C LEU A 98 -19.74 -22.89 14.71
N THR A 99 -20.18 -23.79 13.82
CA THR A 99 -21.60 -24.07 13.63
C THR A 99 -22.25 -24.65 14.90
N ALA A 100 -21.54 -25.53 15.61
CA ALA A 100 -22.00 -26.06 16.88
C ALA A 100 -22.12 -24.99 17.98
N LEU A 101 -21.33 -23.92 17.92
CA LEU A 101 -21.44 -22.73 18.79
C LEU A 101 -22.54 -21.74 18.34
N GLY A 102 -23.35 -22.12 17.34
CA GLY A 102 -24.44 -21.28 16.81
C GLY A 102 -23.97 -20.12 15.95
N ILE A 103 -22.86 -20.28 15.23
CA ILE A 103 -22.40 -19.33 14.20
C ILE A 103 -22.95 -19.84 12.86
N GLU A 104 -24.00 -19.17 12.35
CA GLU A 104 -24.70 -19.60 11.14
C GLU A 104 -24.04 -19.07 9.86
N ASP A 105 -23.58 -17.81 9.87
CA ASP A 105 -22.98 -17.14 8.71
C ASP A 105 -21.46 -17.39 8.62
N VAL A 106 -21.08 -18.66 8.43
CA VAL A 106 -19.68 -19.06 8.32
C VAL A 106 -19.47 -19.95 7.10
N GLY A 107 -18.37 -19.71 6.38
CA GLY A 107 -18.00 -20.50 5.20
C GLY A 107 -16.50 -20.62 5.02
N VAL A 108 -16.05 -21.74 4.44
CA VAL A 108 -14.63 -21.95 4.11
C VAL A 108 -14.32 -21.23 2.81
N VAL A 109 -13.25 -20.45 2.80
CA VAL A 109 -12.72 -19.79 1.60
C VAL A 109 -12.00 -20.83 0.73
N GLN A 110 -12.42 -20.95 -0.52
CA GLN A 110 -11.95 -21.99 -1.43
C GLN A 110 -10.67 -21.62 -2.18
N ASP A 111 -10.50 -20.33 -2.51
CA ASP A 111 -9.50 -19.87 -3.46
C ASP A 111 -8.71 -18.66 -2.98
N GLY A 112 -7.57 -18.43 -3.64
CA GLY A 112 -6.72 -17.25 -3.44
C GLY A 112 -5.85 -17.33 -2.20
N VAL A 113 -5.33 -16.19 -1.77
CA VAL A 113 -4.40 -16.07 -0.64
C VAL A 113 -5.03 -16.42 0.72
N TRP A 114 -6.36 -16.47 0.79
CA TRP A 114 -7.15 -16.80 1.97
C TRP A 114 -7.73 -18.21 1.94
N THR A 115 -7.25 -19.07 1.05
CA THR A 115 -7.67 -20.49 0.98
C THR A 115 -7.56 -21.14 2.35
N ASN A 116 -8.61 -21.89 2.76
CA ASN A 116 -8.78 -22.50 4.09
C ASN A 116 -8.99 -21.51 5.26
N ALA A 117 -9.17 -20.22 5.01
CA ALA A 117 -9.73 -19.32 6.00
C ALA A 117 -11.23 -19.55 6.18
N LEU A 118 -11.80 -19.07 7.28
CA LEU A 118 -13.25 -19.08 7.47
C LEU A 118 -13.78 -17.64 7.39
N SER A 119 -14.72 -17.43 6.49
CA SER A 119 -15.45 -16.16 6.39
C SER A 119 -16.52 -16.11 7.48
N LEU A 120 -16.53 -15.05 8.28
CA LEU A 120 -17.42 -14.84 9.42
C LEU A 120 -18.32 -13.61 9.25
N GLY A 121 -18.32 -13.05 8.04
CA GLY A 121 -19.19 -11.95 7.62
C GLY A 121 -18.45 -10.84 6.87
N LEU A 122 -19.21 -10.19 5.97
CA LEU A 122 -18.76 -9.03 5.19
C LEU A 122 -19.60 -7.81 5.61
N TYR A 123 -18.94 -6.73 5.97
CA TYR A 123 -19.56 -5.53 6.51
C TYR A 123 -19.16 -4.28 5.72
N MET A 124 -20.08 -3.35 5.56
CA MET A 124 -19.84 -2.10 4.83
C MET A 124 -19.02 -1.07 5.62
N ASN A 125 -18.95 -1.22 6.94
CA ASN A 125 -18.18 -0.33 7.80
C ASN A 125 -17.46 -1.09 8.91
N VAL A 126 -16.41 -0.46 9.42
CA VAL A 126 -15.52 -1.06 10.43
C VAL A 126 -16.21 -1.28 11.78
N GLU A 127 -17.18 -0.45 12.14
CA GLU A 127 -17.91 -0.56 13.41
C GLU A 127 -18.77 -1.82 13.46
N ALA A 128 -19.43 -2.15 12.34
CA ALA A 128 -20.20 -3.40 12.22
C ALA A 128 -19.29 -4.63 12.29
N ALA A 129 -18.15 -4.59 11.60
CA ALA A 129 -17.16 -5.66 11.67
C ALA A 129 -16.61 -5.85 13.10
N ARG A 130 -16.29 -4.75 13.80
CA ARG A 130 -15.84 -4.79 15.19
C ARG A 130 -16.91 -5.33 16.14
N ARG A 131 -18.19 -4.99 15.94
CA ARG A 131 -19.28 -5.61 16.74
C ARG A 131 -19.29 -7.12 16.55
N ARG A 132 -19.21 -7.57 15.29
CA ARG A 132 -19.16 -9.01 14.99
C ARG A 132 -17.97 -9.70 15.65
N THR A 133 -16.78 -9.08 15.62
CA THR A 133 -15.59 -9.63 16.31
C THR A 133 -15.85 -9.80 17.80
N ARG A 134 -16.43 -8.80 18.46
CA ARG A 134 -16.79 -8.91 19.90
C ARG A 134 -17.82 -10.01 20.18
N GLU A 135 -18.87 -10.12 19.34
CA GLU A 135 -19.85 -11.21 19.48
C GLU A 135 -19.21 -12.61 19.37
N LEU A 136 -18.20 -12.74 18.50
CA LEU A 136 -17.44 -13.99 18.36
C LEU A 136 -16.55 -14.24 19.60
N GLU A 137 -15.88 -13.23 20.10
CA GLU A 137 -15.08 -13.30 21.33
C GLU A 137 -15.93 -13.67 22.54
N ASP A 138 -17.13 -13.11 22.69
CA ASP A 138 -18.09 -13.44 23.74
C ASP A 138 -18.55 -14.90 23.71
N LYS A 139 -18.51 -15.51 22.51
CA LYS A 139 -18.76 -16.95 22.30
C LYS A 139 -17.50 -17.82 22.42
N GLY A 140 -16.37 -17.23 22.84
CA GLY A 140 -15.09 -17.94 23.02
C GLY A 140 -14.30 -18.15 21.74
N ILE A 141 -14.67 -17.47 20.64
CA ILE A 141 -13.98 -17.57 19.35
C ILE A 141 -12.95 -16.44 19.27
N HIS A 142 -11.70 -16.77 19.49
CA HIS A 142 -10.58 -15.83 19.47
C HIS A 142 -9.74 -15.98 18.21
N GLY A 143 -8.93 -14.96 17.89
CA GLY A 143 -8.00 -14.98 16.76
C GLY A 143 -8.62 -14.57 15.43
N THR A 144 -9.84 -14.04 15.42
CA THR A 144 -10.45 -13.44 14.23
C THR A 144 -9.74 -12.15 13.84
N ARG A 145 -9.82 -11.77 12.55
CA ARG A 145 -9.25 -10.55 12.00
C ARG A 145 -10.27 -9.82 11.15
N ILE A 146 -10.09 -8.51 11.02
CA ILE A 146 -10.82 -7.68 10.07
C ILE A 146 -9.87 -7.34 8.94
N GLU A 147 -10.22 -7.77 7.73
CA GLU A 147 -9.48 -7.48 6.51
C GLU A 147 -10.30 -6.57 5.60
N THR A 148 -9.65 -5.55 5.02
CA THR A 148 -10.32 -4.68 4.06
C THR A 148 -10.18 -5.27 2.66
N GLN A 149 -11.30 -5.51 1.99
CA GLN A 149 -11.35 -6.13 0.67
C GLN A 149 -12.17 -5.29 -0.31
N PRO A 150 -11.80 -5.25 -1.62
CA PRO A 150 -12.65 -4.68 -2.64
C PRO A 150 -14.01 -5.38 -2.68
N LYS A 151 -15.09 -4.59 -2.78
CA LYS A 151 -16.43 -5.14 -2.96
C LYS A 151 -16.53 -5.79 -4.34
N PRO A 152 -16.88 -7.08 -4.45
CA PRO A 152 -17.08 -7.72 -5.75
C PRO A 152 -18.12 -6.99 -6.61
N GLY A 153 -17.84 -6.87 -7.91
CA GLY A 153 -18.74 -6.21 -8.87
C GLY A 153 -18.77 -4.68 -8.79
N THR A 154 -17.96 -4.05 -7.94
CA THR A 154 -17.74 -2.60 -8.00
C THR A 154 -16.61 -2.25 -8.96
N GLY A 155 -16.73 -1.08 -9.60
CA GLY A 155 -15.68 -0.55 -10.46
C GLY A 155 -14.49 -0.02 -9.66
N TYR A 156 -13.55 0.53 -10.41
CA TYR A 156 -12.34 1.17 -9.90
C TYR A 156 -12.24 2.58 -10.45
N TYR A 157 -11.38 3.39 -9.83
CA TYR A 157 -10.89 4.64 -10.38
C TYR A 157 -9.37 4.67 -10.33
N PHE A 158 -8.75 5.55 -11.12
CA PHE A 158 -7.30 5.74 -11.06
C PHE A 158 -6.94 6.89 -10.15
N LEU A 159 -6.00 6.65 -9.23
CA LEU A 159 -5.29 7.69 -8.51
C LEU A 159 -3.93 7.86 -9.18
N ILE A 160 -3.69 9.03 -9.76
CA ILE A 160 -2.52 9.35 -10.57
C ILE A 160 -1.67 10.36 -9.81
N ARG A 161 -0.36 10.14 -9.78
CA ARG A 161 0.63 11.02 -9.15
C ARG A 161 1.69 11.39 -10.17
N SER A 162 2.02 12.66 -10.26
CA SER A 162 3.07 13.18 -11.14
C SER A 162 3.68 14.44 -10.57
N ASP A 163 4.96 14.64 -10.80
CA ASP A 163 5.66 15.93 -10.63
C ASP A 163 5.85 16.67 -11.96
N ASP A 164 5.29 16.13 -13.06
CA ASP A 164 5.36 16.66 -14.40
C ASP A 164 4.07 17.45 -14.74
N ALA A 165 4.23 18.74 -15.04
CA ALA A 165 3.11 19.60 -15.42
C ALA A 165 2.50 19.19 -16.78
N ASP A 166 3.28 18.62 -17.69
CA ASP A 166 2.81 18.18 -19.00
C ASP A 166 1.97 16.90 -18.88
N ALA A 167 2.19 16.08 -17.87
CA ALA A 167 1.35 14.92 -17.59
C ALA A 167 -0.13 15.30 -17.40
N LEU A 168 -0.42 16.41 -16.72
CA LEU A 168 -1.80 16.86 -16.54
C LEU A 168 -2.45 17.26 -17.86
N LYS A 169 -1.70 17.90 -18.76
CA LYS A 169 -2.20 18.26 -20.11
C LYS A 169 -2.54 17.00 -20.88
N SER A 170 -1.64 16.02 -20.90
CA SER A 170 -1.84 14.73 -21.58
C SER A 170 -3.02 13.94 -20.97
N LEU A 171 -3.23 14.00 -19.65
CA LEU A 171 -4.40 13.41 -18.99
C LEU A 171 -5.71 14.08 -19.42
N ASN A 172 -5.74 15.41 -19.55
CA ASN A 172 -6.92 16.13 -20.02
C ASN A 172 -7.22 15.82 -21.50
N GLU A 173 -6.21 15.64 -22.32
CA GLU A 173 -6.37 15.19 -23.71
C GLU A 173 -6.93 13.77 -23.76
N ALA A 174 -6.36 12.85 -22.98
CA ALA A 174 -6.84 11.48 -22.86
C ALA A 174 -8.30 11.41 -22.38
N LYS A 175 -8.69 12.23 -21.41
CA LYS A 175 -10.06 12.30 -20.88
C LYS A 175 -11.08 12.64 -21.97
N THR A 176 -10.73 13.37 -23.01
CA THR A 176 -11.68 13.72 -24.09
C THR A 176 -12.25 12.50 -24.82
N ILE A 177 -11.52 11.38 -24.80
CA ILE A 177 -11.97 10.09 -25.37
C ILE A 177 -13.07 9.44 -24.52
N TYR A 178 -13.15 9.83 -23.24
CA TYR A 178 -14.06 9.26 -22.24
C TYR A 178 -14.97 10.35 -21.65
N PRO A 179 -16.01 10.78 -22.38
CA PRO A 179 -16.82 11.96 -22.02
C PRO A 179 -17.53 11.84 -20.69
N SER A 180 -17.93 10.64 -20.27
CA SER A 180 -18.57 10.36 -18.98
C SER A 180 -17.60 10.45 -17.80
N SER A 181 -16.29 10.46 -18.05
CA SER A 181 -15.28 10.44 -16.99
C SER A 181 -14.94 11.84 -16.48
N THR A 182 -14.37 11.90 -15.30
CA THR A 182 -14.01 13.14 -14.60
C THR A 182 -12.59 13.06 -14.06
N LEU A 183 -11.79 14.09 -14.29
CA LEU A 183 -10.50 14.30 -13.64
C LEU A 183 -10.65 15.35 -12.54
N SER A 184 -10.24 14.99 -11.33
CA SER A 184 -10.29 15.88 -10.16
C SER A 184 -8.95 15.93 -9.45
N ARG A 185 -8.43 17.12 -9.18
CA ARG A 185 -7.24 17.28 -8.34
C ARG A 185 -7.61 16.96 -6.89
N VAL A 186 -6.75 16.21 -6.24
CA VAL A 186 -6.91 15.83 -4.84
C VAL A 186 -5.61 16.09 -4.07
N ALA A 187 -5.69 16.13 -2.75
CA ALA A 187 -4.51 16.19 -1.91
C ALA A 187 -3.68 14.91 -2.10
N CYS A 188 -2.35 15.07 -2.19
CA CYS A 188 -1.45 13.93 -2.24
C CYS A 188 -1.27 13.36 -0.82
N ASP A 189 -2.24 12.57 -0.36
CA ASP A 189 -2.13 11.91 0.93
C ASP A 189 -1.14 10.75 0.86
N SER A 190 -0.23 10.69 1.82
CA SER A 190 0.80 9.64 1.93
C SER A 190 0.24 8.32 2.45
N SER A 191 -1.03 8.24 2.81
CA SER A 191 -1.67 7.08 3.42
C SER A 191 -2.06 5.96 2.44
N LEU A 192 -1.86 6.16 1.13
CA LEU A 192 -2.08 5.15 0.10
C LEU A 192 -0.75 4.57 -0.41
N ARG A 193 0.04 4.03 0.51
CA ARG A 193 1.20 3.19 0.17
C ARG A 193 0.84 1.72 0.29
#